data_3073b99049773f175f0222a3c148616f
#
_entry.id   3073b99049773f175f0222a3c148616f
#
_cell.length_a   1.000
_cell.length_b   1.000
_cell.length_c   1.000
_cell.angle_alpha   90.00
_cell.angle_beta   90.00
_cell.angle_gamma   90.00
#
_symmetry.space_group_name_H-M   'P 1'
#
loop_
_entity.id
_entity.type
_entity.pdbx_description
1 polymer ?
#
loop_
_entity_poly.entity_id
_entity_poly.type
_entity_poly.pdbx_seq_one_letter_code
_entity_poly.pdbx_strand_id
1 'polypeptide(L)'
;MKITIPSNITLYFDDNSVLLTDSTYCEDGCAKLTLEGDELKVFATAYKKGLSFVRLRWNNKMRTDVKVLGDAWERGYGDLQWQTIRPERCMPWYIAVSNGSDTNRNYENRLTECMGVKVQPNALAFWQYDQCGVTLWLDTRCGGKGVILNGALLECATVVFKEYRNVSAYSALQSFCATLNPNPYLPDHIVYGSNNWYYAYGKSSQAEIVEDTKFVKRMCQNCENIPYMVIDDGWQLNSCDAPWDKLNERFFDMKKLASDIAAQGVRPGIWVRYLINGRDDEPRKMDLPEDWYLRKGRNALDPSHPQVIEYVKKTTKMLVDWGYTLIKHDFSTFDIFDRWGFDLPESMTNHDWTFYDRTKTSAQIIKDFYNAIKESSNGAVIIGCNCIGHLCAGIHQLNRTGDDTSGYEWSRTAKMGVNTLAFRNCQNRSFFMSDADCVGITGAIDWKLNREWLFALAQSGSPLFVSCKPGILNEDEEKELQKAFEIASKQSDELIPLDWMETTTPSQYLINGEEVFFNWYKETGNEIFNPRLFK
;
A
#
# COMPACT_ATOMS: atom_id res chain seq x y z
N MET A 1 -27.00 3.31 -0.36
CA MET A 1 -27.36 4.77 -0.33
C MET A 1 -26.92 5.43 -1.63
N LYS A 2 -27.75 6.28 -2.23
CA LYS A 2 -27.33 7.09 -3.40
C LYS A 2 -26.59 8.33 -2.91
N ILE A 3 -25.61 8.79 -3.70
CA ILE A 3 -24.90 10.04 -3.39
C ILE A 3 -25.84 11.22 -3.59
N THR A 4 -25.78 12.15 -2.64
CA THR A 4 -26.53 13.43 -2.64
C THR A 4 -25.59 14.54 -2.20
N ILE A 5 -26.04 15.77 -2.29
CA ILE A 5 -25.36 16.88 -1.61
C ILE A 5 -25.36 16.60 -0.11
N PRO A 6 -24.24 16.80 0.62
CA PRO A 6 -24.18 16.60 2.05
C PRO A 6 -25.13 17.54 2.81
N SER A 7 -25.64 17.06 3.95
CA SER A 7 -26.52 17.86 4.83
C SER A 7 -25.79 19.04 5.47
N ASN A 8 -24.50 18.87 5.73
CA ASN A 8 -23.66 19.91 6.34
C ASN A 8 -22.27 19.88 5.73
N ILE A 9 -21.68 21.07 5.58
CA ILE A 9 -20.29 21.28 5.19
C ILE A 9 -19.62 22.12 6.26
N THR A 10 -18.45 21.72 6.74
CA THR A 10 -17.64 22.54 7.66
C THR A 10 -16.25 22.73 7.06
N LEU A 11 -15.80 23.96 7.00
CA LEU A 11 -14.41 24.31 6.68
C LEU A 11 -13.65 24.55 7.98
N TYR A 12 -12.47 23.94 8.08
CA TYR A 12 -11.55 24.14 9.20
C TYR A 12 -10.32 24.89 8.69
N PHE A 13 -10.03 25.99 9.34
CA PHE A 13 -8.83 26.80 9.10
C PHE A 13 -7.84 26.57 10.26
N ASP A 14 -6.66 27.15 10.18
CA ASP A 14 -5.62 26.96 11.21
C ASP A 14 -6.07 27.42 12.61
N ASP A 15 -6.96 28.40 12.71
CA ASP A 15 -7.38 29.05 13.96
C ASP A 15 -8.88 28.95 14.27
N ASN A 16 -9.71 28.54 13.32
CA ASN A 16 -11.16 28.44 13.49
C ASN A 16 -11.81 27.42 12.56
N SER A 17 -13.10 27.18 12.79
CA SER A 17 -13.94 26.40 11.87
C SER A 17 -15.25 27.09 11.60
N VAL A 18 -15.80 26.91 10.41
CA VAL A 18 -17.07 27.53 9.99
C VAL A 18 -18.00 26.48 9.41
N LEU A 19 -19.16 26.31 10.03
CA LEU A 19 -20.24 25.48 9.48
C LEU A 19 -20.99 26.32 8.42
N LEU A 20 -21.02 25.80 7.20
CA LEU A 20 -21.75 26.37 6.08
C LEU A 20 -23.18 25.82 6.08
N THR A 21 -24.19 26.63 6.45
CA THR A 21 -25.60 26.21 6.58
C THR A 21 -26.40 26.45 5.30
N ASP A 22 -26.58 27.72 4.94
CA ASP A 22 -27.41 28.15 3.81
C ASP A 22 -26.59 28.65 2.62
N SER A 23 -25.27 28.65 2.74
CA SER A 23 -24.31 29.16 1.77
C SER A 23 -23.10 28.23 1.71
N THR A 24 -22.50 28.14 0.55
CA THR A 24 -21.19 27.47 0.39
C THR A 24 -20.01 28.43 0.62
N TYR A 25 -20.25 29.63 1.14
CA TYR A 25 -19.31 30.73 1.29
C TYR A 25 -19.24 31.22 2.72
N CYS A 26 -18.05 31.58 3.19
CA CYS A 26 -17.79 32.34 4.41
C CYS A 26 -16.68 33.40 4.19
N GLU A 27 -16.38 34.24 5.18
CA GLU A 27 -15.36 35.28 5.08
C GLU A 27 -13.96 34.74 4.79
N ASP A 28 -13.61 33.58 5.36
CA ASP A 28 -12.28 32.98 5.26
C ASP A 28 -12.12 32.07 4.03
N GLY A 29 -13.21 31.62 3.37
CA GLY A 29 -13.14 30.71 2.24
C GLY A 29 -14.51 30.27 1.72
N CYS A 30 -14.50 29.31 0.79
CA CYS A 30 -15.72 28.67 0.31
C CYS A 30 -15.52 27.20 -0.04
N ALA A 31 -16.65 26.47 -0.11
CA ALA A 31 -16.72 25.14 -0.71
C ALA A 31 -17.60 25.20 -1.97
N LYS A 32 -17.22 24.43 -3.00
CA LYS A 32 -18.04 24.24 -4.19
C LYS A 32 -18.25 22.75 -4.40
N LEU A 33 -19.51 22.36 -4.59
CA LEU A 33 -19.89 20.98 -4.83
C LEU A 33 -20.49 20.87 -6.23
N THR A 34 -20.09 19.85 -6.97
CA THR A 34 -20.67 19.54 -8.28
C THR A 34 -21.07 18.07 -8.31
N LEU A 35 -22.38 17.81 -8.40
CA LEU A 35 -22.93 16.47 -8.52
C LEU A 35 -23.12 16.12 -10.00
N GLU A 36 -22.38 15.11 -10.47
CA GLU A 36 -22.42 14.63 -11.86
C GLU A 36 -22.71 13.12 -11.85
N GLY A 37 -23.95 12.73 -12.13
CA GLY A 37 -24.38 11.33 -12.05
C GLY A 37 -24.23 10.78 -10.62
N ASP A 38 -23.37 9.77 -10.45
CA ASP A 38 -23.10 9.13 -9.16
C ASP A 38 -21.80 9.65 -8.48
N GLU A 39 -21.27 10.78 -8.92
CA GLU A 39 -20.02 11.37 -8.46
C GLU A 39 -20.25 12.79 -7.91
N LEU A 40 -19.69 13.07 -6.75
CA LEU A 40 -19.69 14.40 -6.13
C LEU A 40 -18.26 14.95 -6.10
N LYS A 41 -17.97 15.93 -6.94
CA LYS A 41 -16.71 16.68 -6.90
C LYS A 41 -16.76 17.72 -5.80
N VAL A 42 -15.74 17.71 -4.96
CA VAL A 42 -15.59 18.60 -3.80
C VAL A 42 -14.42 19.54 -4.05
N PHE A 43 -14.73 20.83 -4.11
CA PHE A 43 -13.74 21.89 -4.21
C PHE A 43 -13.81 22.76 -2.98
N ALA A 44 -12.67 23.31 -2.57
CA ALA A 44 -12.58 24.30 -1.51
C ALA A 44 -11.52 25.37 -1.82
N THR A 45 -11.66 26.53 -1.21
CA THR A 45 -10.63 27.57 -1.21
C THR A 45 -10.56 28.25 0.15
N ALA A 46 -9.41 28.86 0.43
CA ALA A 46 -9.19 29.77 1.54
C ALA A 46 -8.51 31.03 1.04
N TYR A 47 -8.86 32.20 1.63
CA TYR A 47 -8.37 33.48 1.12
C TYR A 47 -7.10 33.97 1.82
N LYS A 48 -7.06 33.94 3.15
CA LYS A 48 -5.96 34.50 3.95
C LYS A 48 -5.38 33.48 4.95
N LYS A 49 -6.18 32.50 5.35
CA LYS A 49 -5.81 31.47 6.34
C LYS A 49 -5.45 30.18 5.64
N GLY A 50 -4.70 29.31 6.30
CA GLY A 50 -4.49 27.96 5.83
C GLY A 50 -5.77 27.12 5.96
N LEU A 51 -6.12 26.35 4.92
CA LEU A 51 -7.23 25.41 4.95
C LEU A 51 -6.73 24.07 5.49
N SER A 52 -7.27 23.63 6.63
CA SER A 52 -6.83 22.40 7.30
C SER A 52 -7.70 21.21 6.96
N PHE A 53 -9.04 21.35 7.00
CA PHE A 53 -9.96 20.26 6.67
C PHE A 53 -11.22 20.76 5.99
N VAL A 54 -11.80 19.89 5.16
CA VAL A 54 -13.19 19.99 4.70
C VAL A 54 -13.94 18.79 5.24
N ARG A 55 -14.99 19.03 6.02
CA ARG A 55 -15.86 18.00 6.59
C ARG A 55 -17.19 18.02 5.87
N LEU A 56 -17.62 16.86 5.38
CA LEU A 56 -18.92 16.64 4.73
C LEU A 56 -19.73 15.65 5.55
N ARG A 57 -20.99 16.00 5.87
CA ARG A 57 -21.89 15.13 6.64
C ARG A 57 -23.17 14.87 5.88
N TRP A 58 -23.52 13.61 5.69
CA TRP A 58 -24.82 13.15 5.21
C TRP A 58 -25.62 12.61 6.39
N ASN A 59 -26.67 13.33 6.80
CA ASN A 59 -27.59 12.89 7.83
C ASN A 59 -28.60 11.92 7.21
N ASN A 60 -28.70 10.72 7.75
CA ASN A 60 -29.67 9.72 7.36
C ASN A 60 -29.83 8.72 8.50
N LYS A 61 -31.00 8.07 8.59
CA LYS A 61 -31.15 6.90 9.47
C LYS A 61 -30.39 5.73 8.86
N MET A 62 -29.28 5.39 9.49
CA MET A 62 -28.41 4.33 9.01
C MET A 62 -28.86 2.96 9.51
N ARG A 63 -28.46 1.92 8.79
CA ARG A 63 -28.68 0.53 9.22
C ARG A 63 -27.76 0.22 10.40
N THR A 64 -28.28 -0.55 11.37
CA THR A 64 -27.54 -0.93 12.59
C THR A 64 -27.24 -2.42 12.68
N ASP A 65 -27.90 -3.23 11.84
CA ASP A 65 -27.76 -4.68 11.71
C ASP A 65 -26.68 -5.06 10.67
N VAL A 66 -25.58 -4.33 10.67
CA VAL A 66 -24.52 -4.39 9.66
C VAL A 66 -23.15 -4.51 10.29
N LYS A 67 -22.20 -5.01 9.50
CA LYS A 67 -20.76 -4.86 9.73
C LYS A 67 -20.19 -3.79 8.80
N VAL A 68 -19.13 -3.13 9.24
CA VAL A 68 -18.45 -2.06 8.52
C VAL A 68 -16.98 -2.44 8.36
N LEU A 69 -16.50 -2.40 7.12
CA LEU A 69 -15.10 -2.53 6.77
C LEU A 69 -14.56 -1.17 6.32
N GLY A 70 -13.38 -0.79 6.78
CA GLY A 70 -12.59 0.34 6.27
C GLY A 70 -11.23 -0.13 5.80
N ASP A 71 -10.56 0.67 4.98
CA ASP A 71 -9.17 0.42 4.57
C ASP A 71 -8.16 1.01 5.57
N ALA A 72 -6.88 0.84 5.32
CA ALA A 72 -5.76 1.44 6.05
C ALA A 72 -5.22 2.68 5.34
N TRP A 73 -4.53 3.57 6.08
CA TRP A 73 -3.91 4.78 5.53
C TRP A 73 -2.87 4.46 4.43
N GLU A 74 -2.05 3.46 4.69
CA GLU A 74 -1.03 2.95 3.77
C GLU A 74 -1.20 1.45 3.55
N ARG A 75 -0.27 0.60 4.00
CA ARG A 75 -0.38 -0.85 4.06
C ARG A 75 -1.11 -1.30 5.33
N GLY A 76 -1.61 -2.53 5.38
CA GLY A 76 -2.26 -3.11 6.56
C GLY A 76 -1.25 -3.68 7.56
N TYR A 77 -1.65 -3.82 8.82
CA TYR A 77 -0.81 -4.33 9.92
C TYR A 77 -1.45 -5.54 10.61
N GLY A 78 -2.27 -6.30 9.88
CA GLY A 78 -2.92 -7.51 10.38
C GLY A 78 -4.15 -7.22 11.24
N ASP A 79 -4.71 -6.03 11.14
CA ASP A 79 -5.85 -5.53 11.91
C ASP A 79 -7.09 -5.23 11.06
N LEU A 80 -7.04 -5.55 9.78
CA LEU A 80 -8.18 -5.37 8.89
C LEU A 80 -9.27 -6.40 9.23
N GLN A 81 -10.50 -5.91 9.41
CA GLN A 81 -11.64 -6.73 9.78
C GLN A 81 -12.98 -6.02 9.58
N TRP A 82 -14.02 -6.82 9.36
CA TRP A 82 -15.38 -6.37 9.47
C TRP A 82 -15.75 -6.19 10.94
N GLN A 83 -16.25 -5.02 11.31
CA GLN A 83 -16.61 -4.67 12.70
C GLN A 83 -18.05 -4.20 12.80
N THR A 84 -18.60 -4.25 14.00
CA THR A 84 -19.81 -3.51 14.34
C THR A 84 -19.58 -2.01 14.24
N ILE A 85 -20.66 -1.24 14.21
CA ILE A 85 -20.57 0.23 14.12
C ILE A 85 -19.80 0.77 15.33
N ARG A 86 -18.77 1.56 15.03
CA ARG A 86 -17.96 2.31 16.00
C ARG A 86 -17.86 3.75 15.50
N PRO A 87 -18.68 4.69 16.04
CA PRO A 87 -18.78 6.05 15.52
C PRO A 87 -17.49 6.85 15.50
N GLU A 88 -16.60 6.57 16.46
CA GLU A 88 -15.28 7.22 16.58
C GLU A 88 -14.22 6.64 15.63
N ARG A 89 -14.48 5.49 15.00
CA ARG A 89 -13.50 4.82 14.12
C ARG A 89 -13.24 5.64 12.87
N CYS A 90 -11.98 5.98 12.64
CA CYS A 90 -11.51 6.58 11.40
C CYS A 90 -11.19 5.49 10.38
N MET A 91 -11.79 5.57 9.20
CA MET A 91 -11.66 4.57 8.14
C MET A 91 -11.15 5.27 6.87
N PRO A 92 -9.86 5.13 6.55
CA PRO A 92 -9.26 5.78 5.38
C PRO A 92 -9.90 5.38 4.06
N TRP A 93 -9.95 6.28 3.12
CA TRP A 93 -10.20 6.17 1.69
C TRP A 93 -11.60 5.71 1.29
N TYR A 94 -12.04 4.55 1.75
CA TYR A 94 -13.36 3.99 1.47
C TYR A 94 -13.85 3.10 2.61
N ILE A 95 -15.17 2.91 2.65
CA ILE A 95 -15.84 1.98 3.56
C ILE A 95 -16.83 1.10 2.79
N ALA A 96 -17.03 -0.10 3.30
CA ALA A 96 -18.11 -0.98 2.90
C ALA A 96 -18.99 -1.32 4.12
N VAL A 97 -20.30 -1.28 3.93
CA VAL A 97 -21.30 -1.56 4.96
C VAL A 97 -22.20 -2.70 4.44
N SER A 98 -22.18 -3.86 5.09
CA SER A 98 -22.88 -5.05 4.60
C SER A 98 -23.59 -5.80 5.71
N ASN A 99 -24.70 -6.47 5.36
CA ASN A 99 -25.39 -7.43 6.22
C ASN A 99 -24.99 -8.87 5.86
N GLY A 100 -25.22 -9.80 6.80
CA GLY A 100 -25.04 -11.24 6.59
C GLY A 100 -23.58 -11.70 6.55
N SER A 101 -23.33 -12.85 5.91
CA SER A 101 -22.03 -13.52 5.81
C SER A 101 -21.81 -14.05 4.39
N ASP A 102 -20.57 -14.11 3.93
CA ASP A 102 -20.22 -14.66 2.61
C ASP A 102 -19.98 -16.19 2.65
N THR A 103 -19.85 -16.79 3.85
CA THR A 103 -19.48 -18.19 4.07
C THR A 103 -20.44 -19.20 3.43
N ASN A 104 -21.75 -18.95 3.51
CA ASN A 104 -22.76 -19.88 2.99
C ASN A 104 -23.10 -19.64 1.50
N ARG A 105 -22.50 -18.67 0.86
CA ARG A 105 -22.72 -18.28 -0.55
C ARG A 105 -24.19 -17.98 -0.89
N ASN A 106 -25.02 -17.70 0.11
CA ASN A 106 -26.38 -17.24 -0.08
C ASN A 106 -26.41 -15.71 -0.01
N TYR A 107 -26.62 -15.08 -1.15
CA TYR A 107 -26.63 -13.63 -1.27
C TYR A 107 -28.04 -13.04 -1.43
N GLU A 108 -29.09 -13.85 -1.28
CA GLU A 108 -30.47 -13.36 -1.31
C GLU A 108 -30.67 -12.31 -0.19
N ASN A 109 -31.24 -11.18 -0.56
CA ASN A 109 -31.42 -10.01 0.32
C ASN A 109 -30.11 -9.39 0.86
N ARG A 110 -28.95 -9.78 0.32
CA ARG A 110 -27.70 -9.11 0.60
C ARG A 110 -27.74 -7.68 0.09
N LEU A 111 -27.33 -6.75 0.94
CA LEU A 111 -27.10 -5.35 0.57
C LEU A 111 -25.75 -4.91 1.09
N THR A 112 -24.87 -4.53 0.17
CA THR A 112 -23.58 -3.89 0.48
C THR A 112 -23.60 -2.49 -0.07
N GLU A 113 -23.41 -1.51 0.82
CA GLU A 113 -23.25 -0.09 0.49
C GLU A 113 -21.78 0.28 0.61
N CYS A 114 -21.22 0.87 -0.46
CA CYS A 114 -19.83 1.31 -0.50
C CYS A 114 -19.76 2.81 -0.68
N MET A 115 -18.90 3.48 0.07
CA MET A 115 -18.65 4.90 0.04
C MET A 115 -17.15 5.14 0.01
N GLY A 116 -16.68 6.01 -0.88
CA GLY A 116 -15.25 6.24 -1.03
C GLY A 116 -14.93 7.51 -1.82
N VAL A 117 -13.66 7.83 -1.87
CA VAL A 117 -13.12 8.84 -2.77
C VAL A 117 -12.36 8.17 -3.91
N LYS A 118 -12.44 8.72 -5.12
CA LYS A 118 -11.60 8.24 -6.24
C LYS A 118 -10.12 8.30 -5.87
N VAL A 119 -9.33 7.43 -6.44
CA VAL A 119 -7.88 7.41 -6.21
C VAL A 119 -7.22 8.72 -6.60
N GLN A 120 -6.05 8.99 -6.06
CA GLN A 120 -5.28 10.22 -6.26
C GLN A 120 -6.01 11.52 -5.89
N PRO A 121 -6.80 11.58 -4.79
CA PRO A 121 -7.38 12.85 -4.35
C PRO A 121 -6.28 13.85 -3.97
N ASN A 122 -6.63 15.13 -3.88
CA ASN A 122 -5.73 16.17 -3.39
C ASN A 122 -5.87 16.43 -1.88
N ALA A 123 -6.52 15.52 -1.17
CA ALA A 123 -6.64 15.52 0.28
C ALA A 123 -6.49 14.09 0.81
N LEU A 124 -5.99 13.93 2.02
CA LEU A 124 -6.05 12.65 2.71
C LEU A 124 -7.48 12.47 3.24
N ALA A 125 -8.12 11.35 2.94
CA ALA A 125 -9.55 11.18 3.18
C ALA A 125 -9.82 10.06 4.17
N PHE A 126 -10.76 10.28 5.11
CA PHE A 126 -11.25 9.21 5.98
C PHE A 126 -12.74 9.37 6.30
N TRP A 127 -13.37 8.25 6.63
CA TRP A 127 -14.78 8.13 6.88
C TRP A 127 -15.08 7.80 8.33
N GLN A 128 -16.22 8.27 8.82
CA GLN A 128 -16.85 7.84 10.06
C GLN A 128 -18.31 7.48 9.79
N TYR A 129 -18.78 6.41 10.41
CA TYR A 129 -20.15 5.89 10.24
C TYR A 129 -20.82 5.77 11.61
N ASP A 130 -21.99 6.35 11.76
CA ASP A 130 -22.81 6.25 12.95
C ASP A 130 -24.29 6.02 12.60
N GLN A 131 -25.15 5.88 13.61
CA GLN A 131 -26.58 5.59 13.42
C GLN A 131 -27.37 6.73 12.76
N CYS A 132 -26.82 7.95 12.76
CA CYS A 132 -27.45 9.16 12.22
C CYS A 132 -26.89 9.59 10.88
N GLY A 133 -25.87 8.88 10.35
CA GLY A 133 -25.30 9.24 9.06
C GLY A 133 -23.85 8.82 8.85
N VAL A 134 -23.26 9.38 7.80
CA VAL A 134 -21.87 9.17 7.43
C VAL A 134 -21.16 10.52 7.30
N THR A 135 -19.92 10.56 7.73
CA THR A 135 -19.06 11.75 7.65
C THR A 135 -17.82 11.43 6.83
N LEU A 136 -17.50 12.30 5.89
CA LEU A 136 -16.21 12.32 5.19
C LEU A 136 -15.39 13.50 5.70
N TRP A 137 -14.15 13.23 6.06
CA TRP A 137 -13.13 14.20 6.35
C TRP A 137 -12.10 14.23 5.24
N LEU A 138 -11.80 15.42 4.73
CA LEU A 138 -10.77 15.67 3.76
C LEU A 138 -9.68 16.52 4.43
N ASP A 139 -8.56 15.91 4.75
CA ASP A 139 -7.38 16.59 5.32
C ASP A 139 -6.59 17.25 4.18
N THR A 140 -6.69 18.56 4.11
CA THR A 140 -6.06 19.42 3.10
C THR A 140 -4.75 20.04 3.59
N ARG A 141 -4.25 19.63 4.75
CA ARG A 141 -3.05 20.22 5.33
C ARG A 141 -1.80 19.96 4.49
N CYS A 142 -0.86 20.88 4.64
CA CYS A 142 0.53 20.81 4.20
C CYS A 142 1.38 20.42 5.42
N GLY A 143 1.66 19.13 5.61
CA GLY A 143 2.17 18.65 6.89
C GLY A 143 1.12 18.78 8.00
N GLY A 144 1.47 19.41 9.11
CA GLY A 144 0.57 19.66 10.24
C GLY A 144 -0.18 21.00 10.20
N LYS A 145 0.04 21.83 9.18
CA LYS A 145 -0.58 23.15 9.01
C LYS A 145 -1.50 23.21 7.81
N GLY A 146 -2.51 24.06 7.82
CA GLY A 146 -3.40 24.29 6.68
C GLY A 146 -2.64 24.71 5.41
N VAL A 147 -3.10 24.22 4.25
CA VAL A 147 -2.56 24.61 2.94
C VAL A 147 -2.88 26.07 2.63
N ILE A 148 -1.94 26.81 2.06
CA ILE A 148 -2.09 28.22 1.70
C ILE A 148 -2.58 28.33 0.26
N LEU A 149 -3.87 28.57 0.07
CA LEU A 149 -4.49 28.62 -1.26
C LEU A 149 -4.55 30.03 -1.86
N ASN A 150 -4.55 31.08 -1.04
CA ASN A 150 -4.62 32.49 -1.50
C ASN A 150 -5.76 32.73 -2.51
N GLY A 151 -6.91 32.10 -2.30
CA GLY A 151 -8.06 32.17 -3.19
C GLY A 151 -8.06 31.19 -4.38
N ALA A 152 -7.00 30.43 -4.59
CA ALA A 152 -6.99 29.35 -5.59
C ALA A 152 -8.01 28.25 -5.21
N LEU A 153 -8.70 27.71 -6.19
CA LEU A 153 -9.66 26.63 -6.01
C LEU A 153 -8.95 25.29 -6.01
N LEU A 154 -9.00 24.56 -4.90
CA LEU A 154 -8.49 23.20 -4.75
C LEU A 154 -9.62 22.21 -5.03
N GLU A 155 -9.46 21.31 -6.01
CA GLU A 155 -10.26 20.10 -6.11
C GLU A 155 -9.77 19.11 -5.05
N CYS A 156 -10.53 18.96 -3.95
CA CYS A 156 -10.11 18.15 -2.81
C CYS A 156 -10.22 16.65 -3.11
N ALA A 157 -11.39 16.22 -3.62
CA ALA A 157 -11.69 14.83 -3.94
C ALA A 157 -12.95 14.69 -4.82
N THR A 158 -13.07 13.55 -5.50
CA THR A 158 -14.32 13.08 -6.11
C THR A 158 -14.88 11.94 -5.27
N VAL A 159 -16.07 12.12 -4.72
CA VAL A 159 -16.75 11.18 -3.81
C VAL A 159 -17.71 10.30 -4.60
N VAL A 160 -17.74 8.99 -4.29
CA VAL A 160 -18.59 7.99 -4.94
C VAL A 160 -19.34 7.18 -3.89
N PHE A 161 -20.66 7.01 -4.10
CA PHE A 161 -21.49 6.07 -3.34
C PHE A 161 -22.07 5.04 -4.30
N LYS A 162 -22.00 3.76 -3.93
CA LYS A 162 -22.58 2.66 -4.69
C LYS A 162 -23.31 1.68 -3.78
N GLU A 163 -24.32 1.04 -4.34
CA GLU A 163 -25.12 0.03 -3.69
C GLU A 163 -25.12 -1.23 -4.54
N TYR A 164 -24.80 -2.36 -3.92
CA TYR A 164 -24.76 -3.67 -4.55
C TYR A 164 -25.75 -4.60 -3.85
N ARG A 165 -26.54 -5.33 -4.65
CA ARG A 165 -27.57 -6.23 -4.16
C ARG A 165 -27.37 -7.64 -4.65
N ASN A 166 -27.65 -8.62 -3.81
CA ASN A 166 -27.66 -10.05 -4.14
C ASN A 166 -26.30 -10.56 -4.69
N VAL A 167 -25.21 -9.97 -4.21
CA VAL A 167 -23.82 -10.39 -4.49
C VAL A 167 -23.05 -10.48 -3.17
N SER A 168 -21.90 -11.18 -3.17
CA SER A 168 -21.02 -11.23 -2.00
C SER A 168 -20.51 -9.82 -1.65
N ALA A 169 -20.18 -9.62 -0.38
CA ALA A 169 -19.56 -8.37 0.06
C ALA A 169 -18.19 -8.17 -0.62
N TYR A 170 -17.46 -9.26 -0.90
CA TYR A 170 -16.19 -9.22 -1.61
C TYR A 170 -16.36 -8.72 -3.07
N SER A 171 -17.28 -9.34 -3.85
CA SER A 171 -17.53 -8.91 -5.23
C SER A 171 -18.07 -7.47 -5.32
N ALA A 172 -18.87 -7.05 -4.33
CA ALA A 172 -19.33 -5.67 -4.22
C ALA A 172 -18.16 -4.72 -4.04
N LEU A 173 -17.24 -5.02 -3.11
CA LEU A 173 -16.09 -4.17 -2.84
C LEU A 173 -15.09 -4.15 -3.99
N GLN A 174 -14.83 -5.29 -4.65
CA GLN A 174 -13.99 -5.39 -5.84
C GLN A 174 -14.54 -4.50 -6.98
N SER A 175 -15.84 -4.59 -7.27
CA SER A 175 -16.51 -3.73 -8.26
C SER A 175 -16.45 -2.24 -7.87
N PHE A 176 -16.51 -1.96 -6.57
CA PHE A 176 -16.38 -0.59 -6.07
C PHE A 176 -14.94 -0.07 -6.25
N CYS A 177 -13.91 -0.85 -5.94
CA CYS A 177 -12.51 -0.48 -6.19
C CYS A 177 -12.28 -0.16 -7.68
N ALA A 178 -12.83 -0.97 -8.60
CA ALA A 178 -12.77 -0.69 -10.03
C ALA A 178 -13.47 0.64 -10.41
N THR A 179 -14.54 1.01 -9.71
CA THR A 179 -15.20 2.32 -9.91
C THR A 179 -14.33 3.48 -9.39
N LEU A 180 -13.58 3.28 -8.31
CA LEU A 180 -12.70 4.31 -7.75
C LEU A 180 -11.47 4.59 -8.64
N ASN A 181 -11.01 3.61 -9.42
CA ASN A 181 -9.93 3.77 -10.39
C ASN A 181 -10.29 3.14 -11.75
N PRO A 182 -10.93 3.88 -12.65
CA PRO A 182 -11.31 3.35 -13.96
C PRO A 182 -10.14 3.13 -14.92
N ASN A 183 -8.97 3.65 -14.62
CA ASN A 183 -7.77 3.59 -15.47
C ASN A 183 -6.56 3.08 -14.67
N PRO A 184 -6.52 1.80 -14.29
CA PRO A 184 -5.39 1.24 -13.55
C PRO A 184 -4.12 1.26 -14.42
N TYR A 185 -2.97 1.53 -13.77
CA TYR A 185 -1.66 1.40 -14.40
C TYR A 185 -1.04 0.08 -13.95
N LEU A 186 -1.07 -0.92 -14.83
CA LEU A 186 -0.62 -2.28 -14.55
C LEU A 186 0.65 -2.61 -15.33
N PRO A 187 1.44 -3.61 -14.90
CA PRO A 187 2.55 -4.13 -15.70
C PRO A 187 2.02 -4.69 -17.04
N ASP A 188 2.82 -4.57 -18.09
CA ASP A 188 2.54 -5.14 -19.41
C ASP A 188 2.92 -6.62 -19.52
N HIS A 189 3.46 -7.19 -18.46
CA HIS A 189 3.88 -8.58 -18.33
C HIS A 189 3.63 -9.11 -16.92
N ILE A 190 3.67 -10.42 -16.75
CA ILE A 190 3.48 -11.08 -15.46
C ILE A 190 4.70 -10.86 -14.58
N VAL A 191 4.48 -10.40 -13.34
CA VAL A 191 5.52 -10.13 -12.34
C VAL A 191 5.49 -11.21 -11.27
N TYR A 192 6.61 -11.91 -11.09
CA TYR A 192 6.82 -12.91 -10.05
C TYR A 192 8.33 -13.21 -9.96
N GLY A 193 8.79 -13.87 -8.91
CA GLY A 193 10.19 -14.26 -8.81
C GLY A 193 10.71 -14.37 -7.38
N SER A 194 11.91 -13.87 -7.14
CA SER A 194 12.59 -13.95 -5.85
C SER A 194 13.07 -12.60 -5.37
N ASN A 195 13.21 -12.51 -4.05
CA ASN A 195 13.80 -11.38 -3.33
C ASN A 195 14.67 -11.94 -2.18
N ASN A 196 15.79 -11.32 -1.88
CA ASN A 196 16.76 -11.87 -0.92
C ASN A 196 16.56 -11.41 0.54
N TRP A 197 15.49 -10.64 0.84
CA TRP A 197 15.37 -9.99 2.17
C TRP A 197 15.28 -10.99 3.33
N TYR A 198 14.30 -11.89 3.33
CA TYR A 198 13.96 -12.68 4.53
C TYR A 198 14.96 -13.74 4.94
N TYR A 199 15.89 -14.15 4.09
CA TYR A 199 16.97 -15.03 4.51
C TYR A 199 18.27 -14.27 4.79
N ALA A 200 18.48 -13.12 4.17
CA ALA A 200 19.76 -12.40 4.21
C ALA A 200 19.75 -11.17 5.12
N TYR A 201 18.61 -10.48 5.27
CA TYR A 201 18.49 -9.24 6.07
C TYR A 201 19.65 -8.25 5.84
N GLY A 202 19.85 -7.89 4.57
CA GLY A 202 20.89 -6.94 4.17
C GLY A 202 22.33 -7.48 4.18
N LYS A 203 22.54 -8.79 4.36
CA LYS A 203 23.88 -9.39 4.47
C LYS A 203 24.34 -10.12 3.20
N SER A 204 23.59 -10.06 2.11
CA SER A 204 23.97 -10.66 0.83
C SER A 204 25.20 -10.00 0.21
N SER A 205 25.79 -10.71 -0.74
CA SER A 205 26.88 -10.25 -1.59
C SER A 205 26.49 -10.37 -3.06
N GLN A 206 27.24 -9.67 -3.93
CA GLN A 206 27.06 -9.77 -5.38
C GLN A 206 27.15 -11.23 -5.89
N ALA A 207 28.08 -12.01 -5.32
CA ALA A 207 28.23 -13.43 -5.69
C ALA A 207 27.02 -14.29 -5.29
N GLU A 208 26.47 -14.07 -4.09
CA GLU A 208 25.27 -14.78 -3.62
C GLU A 208 24.05 -14.44 -4.47
N ILE A 209 23.86 -13.18 -4.89
CA ILE A 209 22.78 -12.79 -5.81
C ILE A 209 22.87 -13.53 -7.15
N VAL A 210 24.09 -13.78 -7.67
CA VAL A 210 24.27 -14.57 -8.89
C VAL A 210 23.84 -16.03 -8.67
N GLU A 211 24.14 -16.63 -7.53
CA GLU A 211 23.69 -17.99 -7.19
C GLU A 211 22.17 -18.05 -6.96
N ASP A 212 21.59 -17.06 -6.29
CA ASP A 212 20.13 -16.94 -6.13
C ASP A 212 19.44 -16.83 -7.50
N THR A 213 20.04 -16.12 -8.45
CA THR A 213 19.54 -15.99 -9.82
C THR A 213 19.50 -17.36 -10.51
N LYS A 214 20.54 -18.19 -10.35
CA LYS A 214 20.56 -19.57 -10.89
C LYS A 214 19.47 -20.44 -10.24
N PHE A 215 19.28 -20.30 -8.93
CA PHE A 215 18.23 -21.01 -8.20
C PHE A 215 16.84 -20.63 -8.73
N VAL A 216 16.52 -19.34 -8.82
CA VAL A 216 15.25 -18.85 -9.38
C VAL A 216 15.05 -19.37 -10.80
N LYS A 217 16.06 -19.27 -11.66
CA LYS A 217 15.98 -19.78 -13.03
C LYS A 217 15.66 -21.27 -13.08
N ARG A 218 16.26 -22.06 -12.19
CA ARG A 218 16.00 -23.51 -12.09
C ARG A 218 14.58 -23.79 -11.57
N MET A 219 14.11 -23.03 -10.58
CA MET A 219 12.75 -23.19 -10.05
C MET A 219 11.68 -22.81 -11.08
N CYS A 220 11.97 -21.83 -11.93
CA CYS A 220 11.04 -21.33 -12.96
C CYS A 220 11.25 -21.95 -14.35
N GLN A 221 11.94 -23.11 -14.46
CA GLN A 221 12.29 -23.73 -15.76
C GLN A 221 11.08 -24.10 -16.64
N ASN A 222 9.92 -24.37 -16.01
CA ASN A 222 8.67 -24.72 -16.68
C ASN A 222 7.69 -23.53 -16.81
N CYS A 223 8.10 -22.34 -16.38
CA CYS A 223 7.26 -21.15 -16.45
C CYS A 223 7.32 -20.52 -17.85
N GLU A 224 6.18 -20.02 -18.32
CA GLU A 224 6.06 -19.37 -19.64
C GLU A 224 6.66 -17.96 -19.66
N ASN A 225 6.75 -17.32 -18.50
CA ASN A 225 7.19 -15.93 -18.33
C ASN A 225 8.54 -15.85 -17.60
N ILE A 226 9.27 -14.77 -17.83
CA ILE A 226 10.58 -14.54 -17.22
C ILE A 226 10.42 -14.04 -15.77
N PRO A 227 10.99 -14.72 -14.77
CA PRO A 227 10.93 -14.30 -13.37
C PRO A 227 11.85 -13.12 -13.08
N TYR A 228 11.63 -12.47 -11.93
CA TYR A 228 12.51 -11.44 -11.37
C TYR A 228 13.46 -12.03 -10.30
N MET A 229 14.65 -11.43 -10.19
CA MET A 229 15.50 -11.46 -9.01
C MET A 229 15.61 -10.03 -8.47
N VAL A 230 15.00 -9.76 -7.33
CA VAL A 230 14.99 -8.43 -6.69
C VAL A 230 16.04 -8.39 -5.59
N ILE A 231 17.01 -7.50 -5.74
CA ILE A 231 18.03 -7.22 -4.74
C ILE A 231 17.43 -6.24 -3.74
N ASP A 232 17.25 -6.68 -2.50
CA ASP A 232 16.73 -5.87 -1.41
C ASP A 232 17.82 -5.03 -0.73
N ASP A 233 17.51 -4.34 0.37
CA ASP A 233 18.45 -3.52 1.13
C ASP A 233 19.78 -4.22 1.43
N GLY A 234 20.85 -3.45 1.51
CA GLY A 234 22.20 -3.90 1.88
C GLY A 234 23.21 -3.99 0.73
N TRP A 235 22.89 -3.48 -0.46
CA TRP A 235 23.83 -3.34 -1.57
C TRP A 235 24.62 -2.01 -1.54
N GLN A 236 24.03 -0.95 -1.04
CA GLN A 236 24.59 0.38 -0.90
C GLN A 236 25.57 0.47 0.29
N LEU A 237 26.31 1.57 0.38
CA LEU A 237 27.37 1.79 1.36
C LEU A 237 26.88 1.61 2.80
N ASN A 238 25.71 2.15 3.11
CA ASN A 238 25.08 2.05 4.43
C ASN A 238 23.71 1.38 4.27
N SER A 239 23.40 0.42 5.13
CA SER A 239 22.09 -0.23 5.11
C SER A 239 20.96 0.77 5.34
N CYS A 240 19.87 0.65 4.58
CA CYS A 240 18.69 1.52 4.60
C CYS A 240 18.98 3.02 4.34
N ASP A 241 20.09 3.39 3.69
CA ASP A 241 20.55 4.78 3.70
C ASP A 241 21.31 5.19 2.44
N ALA A 242 21.27 6.50 2.14
CA ALA A 242 22.06 7.15 1.09
C ALA A 242 23.58 7.20 1.46
N PRO A 243 24.47 7.52 0.52
CA PRO A 243 24.24 7.82 -0.89
C PRO A 243 24.04 6.56 -1.75
N TRP A 244 23.13 6.66 -2.74
CA TRP A 244 22.74 5.51 -3.59
C TRP A 244 23.71 5.18 -4.71
N ASP A 245 24.69 6.01 -4.95
CA ASP A 245 25.77 5.80 -5.94
C ASP A 245 27.02 5.16 -5.32
N LYS A 246 27.01 4.86 -4.03
CA LYS A 246 28.12 4.23 -3.30
C LYS A 246 27.72 2.82 -2.86
N LEU A 247 28.63 1.90 -3.11
CA LEU A 247 28.45 0.48 -2.80
C LEU A 247 29.26 0.11 -1.54
N ASN A 248 28.81 -0.92 -0.84
CA ASN A 248 29.61 -1.52 0.22
C ASN A 248 30.61 -2.54 -0.34
N GLU A 249 31.45 -3.09 0.53
CA GLU A 249 32.53 -4.03 0.17
C GLU A 249 32.05 -5.37 -0.45
N ARG A 250 30.76 -5.70 -0.32
CA ARG A 250 30.17 -6.95 -0.82
C ARG A 250 29.60 -6.81 -2.23
N PHE A 251 29.39 -5.56 -2.67
CA PHE A 251 28.89 -5.19 -3.99
C PHE A 251 29.86 -4.22 -4.66
N PHE A 252 30.35 -4.53 -5.83
CA PHE A 252 31.40 -3.75 -6.49
C PHE A 252 31.02 -3.23 -7.88
N ASP A 253 29.97 -3.77 -8.52
CA ASP A 253 29.49 -3.33 -9.84
C ASP A 253 28.02 -3.73 -10.04
N MET A 254 27.09 -2.82 -9.72
CA MET A 254 25.65 -3.05 -9.83
C MET A 254 25.18 -3.13 -11.29
N LYS A 255 25.86 -2.43 -12.20
CA LYS A 255 25.54 -2.51 -13.63
C LYS A 255 25.91 -3.87 -14.21
N LYS A 256 27.09 -4.37 -13.86
CA LYS A 256 27.50 -5.72 -14.25
C LYS A 256 26.59 -6.77 -13.63
N LEU A 257 26.20 -6.62 -12.36
CA LEU A 257 25.29 -7.55 -11.68
C LEU A 257 23.93 -7.61 -12.38
N ALA A 258 23.33 -6.47 -12.74
CA ALA A 258 22.08 -6.44 -13.52
C ALA A 258 22.25 -7.17 -14.87
N SER A 259 23.37 -6.97 -15.57
CA SER A 259 23.69 -7.68 -16.81
C SER A 259 23.88 -9.20 -16.60
N ASP A 260 24.52 -9.62 -15.51
CA ASP A 260 24.74 -11.04 -15.18
C ASP A 260 23.41 -11.75 -14.85
N ILE A 261 22.48 -11.06 -14.15
CA ILE A 261 21.13 -11.55 -13.89
C ILE A 261 20.37 -11.72 -15.21
N ALA A 262 20.38 -10.69 -16.06
CA ALA A 262 19.69 -10.70 -17.36
C ALA A 262 20.25 -11.79 -18.30
N ALA A 263 21.56 -12.03 -18.31
CA ALA A 263 22.22 -13.05 -19.10
C ALA A 263 21.79 -14.49 -18.72
N GLN A 264 21.29 -14.68 -17.51
CA GLN A 264 20.70 -15.96 -17.05
C GLN A 264 19.23 -16.12 -17.45
N GLY A 265 18.63 -15.13 -18.13
CA GLY A 265 17.22 -15.13 -18.49
C GLY A 265 16.30 -14.87 -17.29
N VAL A 266 16.73 -13.98 -16.38
CA VAL A 266 15.98 -13.48 -15.21
C VAL A 266 15.99 -11.95 -15.27
N ARG A 267 14.91 -11.30 -14.90
CA ARG A 267 14.82 -9.83 -14.88
C ARG A 267 15.41 -9.25 -13.59
N PRO A 268 16.32 -8.28 -13.66
CA PRO A 268 16.89 -7.68 -12.45
C PRO A 268 15.93 -6.65 -11.83
N GLY A 269 15.76 -6.72 -10.51
CA GLY A 269 15.07 -5.73 -9.68
C GLY A 269 15.96 -5.22 -8.56
N ILE A 270 15.66 -4.02 -8.03
CA ILE A 270 16.45 -3.38 -6.97
C ILE A 270 15.57 -2.59 -6.01
N TRP A 271 15.95 -2.59 -4.74
CA TRP A 271 15.33 -1.82 -3.67
C TRP A 271 16.00 -0.46 -3.47
N VAL A 272 15.22 0.55 -3.07
CA VAL A 272 15.69 1.89 -2.75
C VAL A 272 14.79 2.61 -1.74
N ARG A 273 15.38 3.49 -0.91
CA ARG A 273 14.72 4.41 0.03
C ARG A 273 15.14 5.85 -0.27
N TYR A 274 14.32 6.57 -1.00
CA TYR A 274 14.71 7.86 -1.61
C TYR A 274 14.92 9.02 -0.62
N LEU A 275 14.10 9.09 0.44
CA LEU A 275 13.94 10.30 1.25
C LEU A 275 14.79 10.30 2.53
N ILE A 276 15.87 9.56 2.58
CA ILE A 276 16.73 9.51 3.79
C ILE A 276 18.17 9.91 3.49
N ASN A 277 18.80 10.63 4.41
CA ASN A 277 20.21 11.00 4.38
C ASN A 277 20.87 10.77 5.76
N GLY A 278 20.99 9.51 6.15
CA GLY A 278 21.38 9.09 7.49
C GLY A 278 20.17 8.83 8.38
N ARG A 279 20.28 7.81 9.25
CA ARG A 279 19.26 7.57 10.29
C ARG A 279 19.25 8.75 11.26
N ASP A 280 18.10 9.04 11.87
CA ASP A 280 17.96 10.22 12.76
C ASP A 280 18.87 10.20 14.00
N ASP A 281 19.34 9.02 14.40
CA ASP A 281 20.31 8.82 15.48
C ASP A 281 21.78 8.85 15.00
N GLU A 282 22.01 9.09 13.70
CA GLU A 282 23.32 9.11 13.06
C GLU A 282 23.60 10.44 12.36
N PRO A 283 24.89 10.77 12.12
CA PRO A 283 25.23 11.91 11.27
C PRO A 283 24.72 11.74 9.86
N ARG A 284 24.32 12.85 9.22
CA ARG A 284 24.01 12.90 7.80
C ARG A 284 25.16 12.36 6.95
N LYS A 285 24.83 11.59 5.93
CA LYS A 285 25.83 10.90 5.08
C LYS A 285 26.26 11.73 3.89
N MET A 286 25.42 12.67 3.45
CA MET A 286 25.71 13.61 2.37
C MET A 286 25.62 15.03 2.93
N ASP A 287 26.50 15.91 2.44
CA ASP A 287 26.46 17.34 2.71
C ASP A 287 25.44 18.00 1.77
N LEU A 288 24.21 18.14 2.24
CA LEU A 288 23.10 18.75 1.53
C LEU A 288 22.64 20.03 2.25
N PRO A 289 22.08 21.02 1.52
CA PRO A 289 21.54 22.24 2.11
C PRO A 289 20.48 21.95 3.17
N GLU A 290 20.43 22.75 4.23
CA GLU A 290 19.51 22.54 5.37
C GLU A 290 18.03 22.66 4.96
N ASP A 291 17.70 23.44 3.95
CA ASP A 291 16.35 23.60 3.42
C ASP A 291 15.83 22.41 2.60
N TRP A 292 16.72 21.43 2.31
CA TRP A 292 16.28 20.17 1.70
C TRP A 292 15.62 19.21 2.70
N TYR A 293 15.79 19.44 4.01
CA TYR A 293 15.27 18.54 5.04
C TYR A 293 13.87 18.93 5.49
N LEU A 294 13.02 17.93 5.61
CA LEU A 294 11.62 18.08 5.96
C LEU A 294 11.41 18.70 7.35
N ARG A 295 12.30 18.39 8.30
CA ARG A 295 12.23 18.86 9.69
C ARG A 295 13.61 19.21 10.21
N LYS A 296 13.70 20.30 10.97
CA LYS A 296 14.94 20.67 11.62
C LYS A 296 15.45 19.56 12.53
N GLY A 297 16.71 19.19 12.37
CA GLY A 297 17.37 18.15 13.17
C GLY A 297 16.97 16.71 12.84
N ARG A 298 16.20 16.50 11.75
CA ARG A 298 15.86 15.18 11.19
C ARG A 298 16.57 14.99 9.85
N ASN A 299 16.67 13.74 9.41
CA ASN A 299 17.45 13.38 8.24
C ASN A 299 16.60 13.02 7.01
N ALA A 300 15.27 13.07 7.14
CA ALA A 300 14.34 12.89 6.03
C ALA A 300 14.32 14.13 5.11
N LEU A 301 14.40 13.90 3.80
CA LEU A 301 14.37 14.94 2.79
C LEU A 301 12.92 15.36 2.47
N ASP A 302 12.73 16.63 2.13
CA ASP A 302 11.43 17.19 1.80
C ASP A 302 11.06 16.96 0.32
N PRO A 303 10.09 16.08 0.01
CA PRO A 303 9.70 15.79 -1.37
C PRO A 303 8.95 16.94 -2.06
N SER A 304 8.66 18.05 -1.38
CA SER A 304 8.13 19.26 -2.00
C SER A 304 9.23 20.22 -2.48
N HIS A 305 10.48 20.01 -2.02
CA HIS A 305 11.61 20.83 -2.45
C HIS A 305 12.06 20.43 -3.87
N PRO A 306 12.14 21.38 -4.84
CA PRO A 306 12.45 21.06 -6.24
C PRO A 306 13.76 20.28 -6.44
N GLN A 307 14.81 20.62 -5.68
CA GLN A 307 16.09 19.93 -5.77
C GLN A 307 16.07 18.51 -5.21
N VAL A 308 15.21 18.23 -4.22
CA VAL A 308 14.99 16.87 -3.72
C VAL A 308 14.29 16.03 -4.79
N ILE A 309 13.31 16.58 -5.49
CA ILE A 309 12.67 15.89 -6.62
C ILE A 309 13.68 15.58 -7.73
N GLU A 310 14.56 16.52 -8.06
CA GLU A 310 15.62 16.28 -9.04
C GLU A 310 16.63 15.21 -8.57
N TYR A 311 16.95 15.16 -7.28
CA TYR A 311 17.75 14.10 -6.69
C TYR A 311 17.05 12.72 -6.82
N VAL A 312 15.77 12.63 -6.52
CA VAL A 312 14.95 11.41 -6.69
C VAL A 312 14.96 10.95 -8.16
N LYS A 313 14.70 11.86 -9.11
CA LYS A 313 14.74 11.56 -10.54
C LYS A 313 16.11 11.04 -11.01
N LYS A 314 17.19 11.67 -10.56
CA LYS A 314 18.57 11.24 -10.89
C LYS A 314 18.86 9.85 -10.32
N THR A 315 18.47 9.58 -9.08
CA THR A 315 18.65 8.27 -8.45
C THR A 315 17.85 7.20 -9.20
N THR A 316 16.59 7.43 -9.51
CA THR A 316 15.76 6.51 -10.28
C THR A 316 16.37 6.21 -11.65
N LYS A 317 16.75 7.27 -12.37
CA LYS A 317 17.42 7.13 -13.68
C LYS A 317 18.71 6.33 -13.59
N MET A 318 19.52 6.54 -12.58
CA MET A 318 20.77 5.80 -12.35
C MET A 318 20.51 4.30 -12.21
N LEU A 319 19.50 3.90 -11.40
CA LEU A 319 19.14 2.48 -11.22
C LEU A 319 18.71 1.84 -12.55
N VAL A 320 17.92 2.56 -13.35
CA VAL A 320 17.51 2.09 -14.67
C VAL A 320 18.67 2.05 -15.66
N ASP A 321 19.57 3.02 -15.64
CA ASP A 321 20.78 3.06 -16.49
C ASP A 321 21.77 1.92 -16.12
N TRP A 322 21.70 1.39 -14.91
CA TRP A 322 22.42 0.18 -14.52
C TRP A 322 21.78 -1.10 -15.10
N GLY A 323 20.53 -1.03 -15.58
CA GLY A 323 19.82 -2.14 -16.22
C GLY A 323 18.72 -2.77 -15.36
N TYR A 324 18.39 -2.21 -14.20
CA TYR A 324 17.29 -2.70 -13.39
C TYR A 324 15.94 -2.35 -14.02
N THR A 325 15.07 -3.35 -14.12
CA THR A 325 13.75 -3.26 -14.76
C THR A 325 12.59 -3.32 -13.76
N LEU A 326 12.91 -3.42 -12.47
CA LEU A 326 11.99 -3.30 -11.37
C LEU A 326 12.65 -2.51 -10.23
N ILE A 327 11.91 -1.57 -9.66
CA ILE A 327 12.33 -0.74 -8.52
C ILE A 327 11.36 -0.97 -7.37
N LYS A 328 11.84 -1.55 -6.25
CA LYS A 328 11.10 -1.63 -4.99
C LYS A 328 11.37 -0.35 -4.19
N HIS A 329 10.40 0.54 -4.15
CA HIS A 329 10.45 1.83 -3.47
C HIS A 329 9.85 1.70 -2.07
N ASP A 330 10.62 2.04 -1.05
CA ASP A 330 10.26 1.79 0.35
C ASP A 330 10.36 3.03 1.24
N PHE A 331 9.80 2.95 2.44
CA PHE A 331 9.88 3.89 3.56
C PHE A 331 9.29 5.30 3.34
N SER A 332 8.73 5.62 2.20
CA SER A 332 8.35 7.00 1.91
C SER A 332 7.28 7.56 2.86
N THR A 333 6.33 6.74 3.29
CA THR A 333 5.32 7.19 4.26
C THR A 333 5.94 7.44 5.63
N PHE A 334 6.79 6.53 6.10
CA PHE A 334 7.50 6.68 7.37
C PHE A 334 8.44 7.90 7.35
N ASP A 335 9.24 8.06 6.29
CA ASP A 335 10.16 9.20 6.17
C ASP A 335 9.44 10.55 6.19
N ILE A 336 8.26 10.63 5.53
CA ILE A 336 7.45 11.84 5.51
C ILE A 336 6.79 12.12 6.86
N PHE A 337 6.14 11.12 7.47
CA PHE A 337 5.29 11.33 8.64
C PHE A 337 5.95 10.97 9.98
N ASP A 338 7.11 10.32 9.95
CA ASP A 338 7.84 9.82 11.13
C ASP A 338 6.98 8.88 12.00
N ARG A 339 6.10 8.12 11.34
CA ARG A 339 5.12 7.22 11.96
C ARG A 339 4.79 6.06 11.02
N TRP A 340 4.58 4.90 11.61
CA TRP A 340 4.02 3.75 10.90
C TRP A 340 2.49 3.83 10.81
N GLY A 341 1.89 3.13 9.85
CA GLY A 341 0.46 3.15 9.65
C GLY A 341 -0.37 2.74 10.88
N PHE A 342 0.15 1.83 11.70
CA PHE A 342 -0.51 1.44 12.96
C PHE A 342 -0.49 2.56 14.04
N ASP A 343 0.37 3.56 13.89
CA ASP A 343 0.44 4.74 14.77
C ASP A 343 -0.40 5.92 14.23
N LEU A 344 -1.19 5.73 13.17
CA LEU A 344 -1.95 6.75 12.47
C LEU A 344 -3.48 6.56 12.65
N PRO A 345 -4.03 6.56 13.87
CA PRO A 345 -5.42 6.18 14.07
C PRO A 345 -6.42 7.18 13.47
N GLU A 346 -6.21 8.48 13.65
CA GLU A 346 -7.16 9.54 13.27
C GLU A 346 -6.65 10.41 12.13
N SER A 347 -5.34 10.61 12.04
CA SER A 347 -4.72 11.50 11.06
C SER A 347 -3.27 11.10 10.83
N MET A 348 -2.82 11.21 9.58
CA MET A 348 -1.41 10.99 9.24
C MET A 348 -0.50 12.08 9.83
N THR A 349 -1.02 13.28 10.04
CA THR A 349 -0.24 14.40 10.56
C THR A 349 -0.88 15.02 11.79
N ASN A 350 -0.17 15.03 12.90
CA ASN A 350 -0.59 15.68 14.15
C ASN A 350 0.50 16.57 14.79
N HIS A 351 1.54 16.93 14.03
CA HIS A 351 2.68 17.72 14.51
C HIS A 351 2.74 19.10 13.87
N ASP A 352 3.41 20.03 14.55
CA ASP A 352 3.60 21.40 14.10
C ASP A 352 4.79 21.52 13.13
N TRP A 353 4.62 21.00 11.93
CA TRP A 353 5.60 21.07 10.84
C TRP A 353 4.92 21.29 9.49
N THR A 354 5.64 21.74 8.51
CA THR A 354 5.17 21.93 7.14
C THR A 354 6.19 21.46 6.14
N PHE A 355 5.71 21.10 4.96
CA PHE A 355 6.58 20.99 3.80
C PHE A 355 7.11 22.36 3.37
N TYR A 356 8.15 22.35 2.55
CA TYR A 356 8.74 23.54 1.94
C TYR A 356 7.71 24.29 1.07
N ASP A 357 6.98 23.60 0.20
CA ASP A 357 5.92 24.18 -0.62
C ASP A 357 4.58 24.17 0.13
N ARG A 358 4.28 25.27 0.80
CA ARG A 358 3.04 25.50 1.56
C ARG A 358 1.78 25.66 0.69
N THR A 359 1.92 25.74 -0.64
CA THR A 359 0.78 25.94 -1.56
C THR A 359 0.14 24.63 -2.01
N LYS A 360 0.75 23.50 -1.65
CA LYS A 360 0.26 22.14 -1.95
C LYS A 360 -0.12 21.39 -0.69
N THR A 361 -1.15 20.56 -0.79
CA THR A 361 -1.50 19.62 0.28
C THR A 361 -0.48 18.49 0.39
N SER A 362 -0.42 17.81 1.53
CA SER A 362 0.39 16.60 1.71
C SER A 362 0.09 15.55 0.62
N ALA A 363 -1.18 15.37 0.27
CA ALA A 363 -1.58 14.42 -0.78
C ALA A 363 -1.04 14.80 -2.16
N GLN A 364 -1.05 16.09 -2.52
CA GLN A 364 -0.47 16.58 -3.77
C GLN A 364 1.04 16.36 -3.81
N ILE A 365 1.76 16.71 -2.74
CA ILE A 365 3.21 16.56 -2.63
C ILE A 365 3.62 15.09 -2.78
N ILE A 366 2.90 14.18 -2.11
CA ILE A 366 3.17 12.74 -2.20
C ILE A 366 2.93 12.22 -3.62
N LYS A 367 1.85 12.64 -4.28
CA LYS A 367 1.61 12.25 -5.68
C LYS A 367 2.66 12.79 -6.63
N ASP A 368 3.11 14.02 -6.46
CA ASP A 368 4.18 14.62 -7.27
C ASP A 368 5.49 13.82 -7.12
N PHE A 369 5.80 13.40 -5.90
CA PHE A 369 6.95 12.54 -5.62
C PHE A 369 6.82 11.17 -6.30
N TYR A 370 5.66 10.49 -6.20
CA TYR A 370 5.43 9.21 -6.88
C TYR A 370 5.49 9.35 -8.41
N ASN A 371 4.96 10.44 -8.96
CA ASN A 371 5.05 10.74 -10.38
C ASN A 371 6.50 11.00 -10.82
N ALA A 372 7.32 11.68 -10.01
CA ALA A 372 8.72 11.90 -10.31
C ALA A 372 9.51 10.57 -10.45
N ILE A 373 9.21 9.57 -9.60
CA ILE A 373 9.77 8.21 -9.73
C ILE A 373 9.28 7.56 -11.03
N LYS A 374 7.96 7.58 -11.31
CA LYS A 374 7.38 7.00 -12.52
C LYS A 374 7.98 7.61 -13.80
N GLU A 375 8.04 8.92 -13.89
CA GLU A 375 8.58 9.65 -15.06
C GLU A 375 10.03 9.30 -15.36
N SER A 376 10.84 9.05 -14.32
CA SER A 376 12.27 8.74 -14.45
C SER A 376 12.59 7.25 -14.49
N SER A 377 11.59 6.37 -14.30
CA SER A 377 11.76 4.91 -14.31
C SER A 377 11.92 4.30 -15.71
N ASN A 378 11.69 5.07 -16.80
CA ASN A 378 11.74 4.61 -18.19
C ASN A 378 10.99 3.29 -18.43
N GLY A 379 9.82 3.12 -17.79
CA GLY A 379 8.98 1.94 -17.91
C GLY A 379 9.38 0.75 -17.02
N ALA A 380 10.39 0.88 -16.17
CA ALA A 380 10.65 -0.13 -15.14
C ALA A 380 9.43 -0.28 -14.22
N VAL A 381 9.16 -1.50 -13.80
CA VAL A 381 8.06 -1.80 -12.85
C VAL A 381 8.37 -1.17 -11.49
N ILE A 382 7.39 -0.48 -10.91
CA ILE A 382 7.54 0.12 -9.58
C ILE A 382 6.68 -0.65 -8.59
N ILE A 383 7.31 -1.14 -7.51
CA ILE A 383 6.63 -1.66 -6.32
C ILE A 383 6.68 -0.58 -5.24
N GLY A 384 5.51 -0.10 -4.81
CA GLY A 384 5.37 0.70 -3.62
C GLY A 384 5.34 -0.20 -2.38
N CYS A 385 6.37 -0.16 -1.53
CA CYS A 385 6.45 -0.99 -0.32
C CYS A 385 5.82 -0.29 0.90
N ASN A 386 6.38 0.84 1.34
CA ASN A 386 5.77 1.69 2.37
C ASN A 386 5.19 2.97 1.72
N CYS A 387 4.17 2.79 0.90
CA CYS A 387 3.51 3.84 0.14
C CYS A 387 2.01 3.90 0.45
N ILE A 388 1.43 5.08 0.27
CA ILE A 388 -0.02 5.28 0.40
C ILE A 388 -0.71 4.74 -0.85
N GLY A 389 -1.28 3.54 -0.77
CA GLY A 389 -1.85 2.82 -1.91
C GLY A 389 -2.88 3.65 -2.69
N HIS A 390 -3.77 4.35 -2.01
CA HIS A 390 -4.80 5.19 -2.65
C HIS A 390 -4.25 6.39 -3.43
N LEU A 391 -3.07 6.90 -3.05
CA LEU A 391 -2.38 7.96 -3.78
C LEU A 391 -1.47 7.44 -4.89
N CYS A 392 -0.95 6.21 -4.79
CA CYS A 392 -0.08 5.63 -5.81
C CYS A 392 -0.85 4.82 -6.87
N ALA A 393 -2.14 4.51 -6.65
CA ALA A 393 -2.99 3.80 -7.62
C ALA A 393 -3.05 4.58 -8.95
N GLY A 394 -2.75 3.91 -10.08
CA GLY A 394 -2.59 4.54 -11.39
C GLY A 394 -1.21 5.21 -11.62
N ILE A 395 -0.34 5.22 -10.61
CA ILE A 395 1.05 5.72 -10.71
C ILE A 395 2.05 4.56 -10.62
N HIS A 396 1.96 3.74 -9.57
CA HIS A 396 2.76 2.51 -9.44
C HIS A 396 2.01 1.31 -10.00
N GLN A 397 2.74 0.36 -10.58
CA GLN A 397 2.14 -0.88 -11.11
C GLN A 397 1.84 -1.89 -10.01
N LEU A 398 2.65 -1.94 -8.96
CA LEU A 398 2.48 -2.81 -7.80
C LEU A 398 2.47 -2.00 -6.50
N ASN A 399 1.73 -2.47 -5.49
CA ASN A 399 1.80 -1.90 -4.14
C ASN A 399 1.55 -2.96 -3.07
N ARG A 400 2.28 -2.85 -1.97
CA ARG A 400 2.18 -3.75 -0.81
C ARG A 400 0.80 -3.66 -0.15
N THR A 401 0.23 -4.83 0.15
CA THR A 401 -1.04 -4.93 0.90
C THR A 401 -0.82 -4.79 2.40
N GLY A 402 0.27 -5.36 2.90
CA GLY A 402 0.63 -5.41 4.31
C GLY A 402 2.06 -4.99 4.62
N ASP A 403 2.37 -4.90 5.91
CA ASP A 403 3.74 -4.77 6.41
C ASP A 403 4.53 -6.07 6.11
N ASP A 404 5.81 -6.06 6.41
CA ASP A 404 6.69 -7.19 6.16
C ASP A 404 6.16 -8.48 6.82
N THR A 405 6.07 -9.54 6.03
CA THR A 405 5.87 -10.91 6.50
C THR A 405 7.12 -11.38 7.28
N SER A 406 7.38 -12.66 7.38
CA SER A 406 8.58 -13.13 8.04
C SER A 406 9.03 -14.47 7.46
N GLY A 407 10.34 -14.69 7.42
CA GLY A 407 10.92 -16.01 7.21
C GLY A 407 11.13 -16.79 8.50
N TYR A 408 10.83 -16.22 9.68
CA TYR A 408 11.16 -16.78 11.00
C TYR A 408 9.95 -16.93 11.91
N GLU A 409 8.90 -16.11 11.75
CA GLU A 409 7.74 -16.06 12.63
C GLU A 409 6.44 -16.23 11.86
N TRP A 410 5.78 -17.36 12.02
CA TRP A 410 4.50 -17.64 11.34
C TRP A 410 3.40 -16.64 11.73
N SER A 411 3.31 -16.27 13.01
CA SER A 411 2.30 -15.32 13.48
C SER A 411 2.38 -13.97 12.76
N ARG A 412 3.60 -13.53 12.39
CA ARG A 412 3.81 -12.31 11.61
C ARG A 412 3.35 -12.50 10.16
N THR A 413 3.69 -13.62 9.53
CA THR A 413 3.21 -13.96 8.17
C THR A 413 1.69 -14.05 8.11
N ALA A 414 1.03 -14.65 9.10
CA ALA A 414 -0.42 -14.71 9.16
C ALA A 414 -1.07 -13.31 9.27
N LYS A 415 -0.49 -12.42 10.08
CA LYS A 415 -0.99 -11.04 10.23
C LYS A 415 -0.72 -10.21 8.98
N MET A 416 0.54 -10.12 8.55
CA MET A 416 0.96 -9.19 7.51
C MET A 416 0.70 -9.72 6.09
N GLY A 417 0.67 -11.04 5.91
CA GLY A 417 0.38 -11.71 4.65
C GLY A 417 -1.09 -12.10 4.54
N VAL A 418 -1.53 -13.11 5.31
CA VAL A 418 -2.87 -13.72 5.15
C VAL A 418 -3.99 -12.71 5.37
N ASN A 419 -3.97 -11.95 6.48
CA ASN A 419 -4.99 -10.92 6.75
C ASN A 419 -5.03 -9.91 5.62
N THR A 420 -3.90 -9.27 5.31
CA THR A 420 -3.90 -8.15 4.39
C THR A 420 -4.20 -8.56 2.95
N LEU A 421 -3.78 -9.76 2.53
CA LEU A 421 -4.18 -10.33 1.25
C LEU A 421 -5.71 -10.52 1.21
N ALA A 422 -6.30 -11.17 2.20
CA ALA A 422 -7.74 -11.45 2.22
C ALA A 422 -8.58 -10.17 2.17
N PHE A 423 -8.17 -9.11 2.89
CA PHE A 423 -8.96 -7.87 3.00
C PHE A 423 -8.65 -6.84 1.92
N ARG A 424 -7.51 -6.91 1.24
CA ARG A 424 -7.10 -5.93 0.23
C ARG A 424 -6.96 -6.50 -1.19
N ASN A 425 -7.10 -7.81 -1.38
CA ASN A 425 -7.07 -8.38 -2.74
C ASN A 425 -8.23 -7.91 -3.63
N CYS A 426 -9.30 -7.35 -3.06
CA CYS A 426 -10.34 -6.65 -3.81
C CYS A 426 -9.82 -5.41 -4.59
N GLN A 427 -8.65 -4.87 -4.23
CA GLN A 427 -7.95 -3.79 -4.94
C GLN A 427 -7.11 -4.31 -6.11
N ASN A 428 -6.81 -5.62 -6.14
CA ASN A 428 -5.94 -6.23 -7.15
C ASN A 428 -6.46 -5.96 -8.57
N ARG A 429 -5.58 -5.54 -9.45
CA ARG A 429 -5.86 -5.12 -10.84
C ARG A 429 -6.79 -3.91 -10.99
N SER A 430 -7.43 -3.44 -9.91
CA SER A 430 -8.24 -2.21 -9.92
C SER A 430 -7.39 -0.99 -9.58
N PHE A 431 -6.54 -1.08 -8.57
CA PHE A 431 -5.64 0.01 -8.18
C PHE A 431 -4.24 -0.20 -8.75
N PHE A 432 -3.72 -1.39 -8.57
CA PHE A 432 -2.40 -1.89 -8.94
C PHE A 432 -2.44 -3.43 -8.89
N MET A 433 -1.33 -4.11 -9.15
CA MET A 433 -1.17 -5.51 -8.73
C MET A 433 -0.85 -5.51 -7.23
N SER A 434 -1.68 -6.19 -6.45
CA SER A 434 -1.54 -6.28 -4.98
C SER A 434 -0.35 -7.17 -4.62
N ASP A 435 0.69 -6.61 -4.03
CA ASP A 435 1.86 -7.35 -3.56
C ASP A 435 1.67 -7.74 -2.09
N ALA A 436 1.51 -9.01 -1.80
CA ALA A 436 1.33 -9.53 -0.45
C ALA A 436 2.66 -9.95 0.20
N ASP A 437 3.76 -9.43 -0.30
CA ASP A 437 5.12 -9.71 0.15
C ASP A 437 5.64 -11.12 -0.19
N CYS A 438 6.79 -11.46 0.34
CA CYS A 438 7.48 -12.70 0.04
C CYS A 438 7.02 -13.87 0.91
N VAL A 439 7.11 -15.08 0.33
CA VAL A 439 7.15 -16.30 1.13
C VAL A 439 8.58 -16.49 1.64
N GLY A 440 8.81 -16.29 2.95
CA GLY A 440 10.12 -16.42 3.57
C GLY A 440 10.43 -17.87 3.92
N ILE A 441 11.37 -18.50 3.21
CA ILE A 441 11.76 -19.91 3.39
C ILE A 441 13.16 -19.97 3.98
N THR A 442 13.25 -20.05 5.31
CA THR A 442 14.51 -20.06 6.07
C THR A 442 14.74 -21.38 6.84
N GLY A 443 13.71 -22.24 6.90
CA GLY A 443 13.67 -23.42 7.74
C GLY A 443 13.23 -23.18 9.19
N ALA A 444 12.99 -21.92 9.58
CA ALA A 444 12.47 -21.58 10.91
C ALA A 444 10.94 -21.73 11.02
N ILE A 445 10.23 -21.48 9.93
CA ILE A 445 8.79 -21.75 9.81
C ILE A 445 8.63 -23.18 9.25
N ASP A 446 7.74 -23.95 9.86
CA ASP A 446 7.38 -25.29 9.38
C ASP A 446 6.95 -25.24 7.90
N TRP A 447 7.52 -26.12 7.07
CA TRP A 447 7.21 -26.18 5.64
C TRP A 447 5.71 -26.32 5.37
N LYS A 448 4.98 -27.07 6.21
CA LYS A 448 3.54 -27.22 6.07
C LYS A 448 2.80 -25.86 6.08
N LEU A 449 3.21 -24.93 6.91
CA LEU A 449 2.63 -23.57 6.97
C LEU A 449 3.12 -22.71 5.79
N ASN A 450 4.42 -22.73 5.50
CA ASN A 450 4.97 -22.02 4.35
C ASN A 450 4.37 -22.50 3.03
N ARG A 451 4.13 -23.81 2.89
CA ARG A 451 3.47 -24.42 1.73
C ARG A 451 2.03 -23.89 1.55
N GLU A 452 1.23 -23.85 2.63
CA GLU A 452 -0.13 -23.28 2.57
C GLU A 452 -0.09 -21.82 2.09
N TRP A 453 0.80 -21.01 2.65
CA TRP A 453 0.97 -19.61 2.25
C TRP A 453 1.47 -19.48 0.81
N LEU A 454 2.44 -20.28 0.40
CA LEU A 454 2.99 -20.34 -0.96
C LEU A 454 1.89 -20.60 -2.00
N PHE A 455 1.02 -21.60 -1.75
CA PHE A 455 -0.06 -21.93 -2.68
C PHE A 455 -1.21 -20.92 -2.64
N ALA A 456 -1.55 -20.37 -1.48
CA ALA A 456 -2.53 -19.29 -1.40
C ALA A 456 -2.08 -18.07 -2.23
N LEU A 457 -0.82 -17.66 -2.07
CA LEU A 457 -0.29 -16.52 -2.81
C LEU A 457 -0.15 -16.82 -4.31
N ALA A 458 0.31 -18.01 -4.69
CA ALA A 458 0.41 -18.42 -6.09
C ALA A 458 -0.94 -18.39 -6.83
N GLN A 459 -2.04 -18.68 -6.12
CA GLN A 459 -3.41 -18.75 -6.65
C GLN A 459 -4.22 -17.47 -6.42
N SER A 460 -3.61 -16.43 -5.88
CA SER A 460 -4.33 -15.18 -5.55
C SER A 460 -4.50 -14.22 -6.73
N GLY A 461 -3.82 -14.47 -7.84
CA GLY A 461 -3.69 -13.50 -8.93
C GLY A 461 -2.77 -12.33 -8.62
N SER A 462 -2.13 -12.33 -7.44
CA SER A 462 -1.11 -11.38 -7.01
C SER A 462 0.29 -11.85 -7.42
N PRO A 463 1.30 -10.98 -7.49
CA PRO A 463 2.68 -11.38 -7.69
C PRO A 463 3.16 -12.34 -6.59
N LEU A 464 3.79 -13.44 -6.96
CA LEU A 464 4.46 -14.34 -6.03
C LEU A 464 5.95 -13.99 -5.97
N PHE A 465 6.42 -13.51 -4.84
CA PHE A 465 7.84 -13.42 -4.52
C PHE A 465 8.23 -14.42 -3.43
N VAL A 466 9.39 -15.03 -3.57
CA VAL A 466 9.92 -16.00 -2.62
C VAL A 466 11.28 -15.53 -2.14
N SER A 467 11.51 -15.60 -0.84
CA SER A 467 12.81 -15.35 -0.22
C SER A 467 13.31 -16.65 0.39
N CYS A 468 14.06 -17.42 -0.39
CA CYS A 468 14.46 -18.78 -0.03
C CYS A 468 15.94 -18.85 0.31
N LYS A 469 16.26 -19.35 1.51
CA LYS A 469 17.64 -19.61 1.92
C LYS A 469 18.23 -20.74 1.05
N PRO A 470 19.39 -20.52 0.40
CA PRO A 470 20.01 -21.55 -0.42
C PRO A 470 20.21 -22.89 0.29
N GLY A 471 19.85 -23.99 -0.38
CA GLY A 471 20.07 -25.36 0.13
C GLY A 471 19.17 -25.80 1.29
N ILE A 472 18.11 -25.03 1.61
CA ILE A 472 17.22 -25.38 2.73
C ILE A 472 16.12 -26.38 2.32
N LEU A 473 15.70 -26.37 1.06
CA LEU A 473 14.64 -27.24 0.54
C LEU A 473 15.18 -28.61 0.16
N ASN A 474 14.40 -29.66 0.45
CA ASN A 474 14.59 -30.98 -0.12
C ASN A 474 13.97 -31.09 -1.52
N GLU A 475 14.18 -32.24 -2.22
CA GLU A 475 13.71 -32.43 -3.60
C GLU A 475 12.17 -32.31 -3.76
N ASP A 476 11.38 -32.75 -2.78
CA ASP A 476 9.94 -32.69 -2.86
C ASP A 476 9.41 -31.26 -2.60
N GLU A 477 10.02 -30.55 -1.66
CA GLU A 477 9.74 -29.14 -1.40
C GLU A 477 10.12 -28.26 -2.61
N GLU A 478 11.24 -28.55 -3.30
CA GLU A 478 11.59 -27.88 -4.56
C GLU A 478 10.54 -28.10 -5.66
N LYS A 479 9.99 -29.32 -5.79
CA LYS A 479 8.90 -29.61 -6.75
C LYS A 479 7.63 -28.81 -6.42
N GLU A 480 7.27 -28.69 -5.14
CA GLU A 480 6.15 -27.87 -4.69
C GLU A 480 6.39 -26.39 -5.01
N LEU A 481 7.60 -25.87 -4.77
CA LEU A 481 7.99 -24.51 -5.15
C LEU A 481 7.91 -24.28 -6.66
N GLN A 482 8.42 -25.21 -7.47
CA GLN A 482 8.29 -25.15 -8.94
C GLN A 482 6.83 -25.09 -9.37
N LYS A 483 5.97 -25.92 -8.77
CA LYS A 483 4.54 -25.93 -9.06
C LYS A 483 3.86 -24.60 -8.70
N ALA A 484 4.23 -23.99 -7.57
CA ALA A 484 3.71 -22.68 -7.18
C ALA A 484 4.13 -21.59 -8.18
N PHE A 485 5.38 -21.60 -8.65
CA PHE A 485 5.83 -20.66 -9.68
C PHE A 485 5.12 -20.89 -11.04
N GLU A 486 4.87 -22.14 -11.44
CA GLU A 486 4.09 -22.44 -12.65
C GLU A 486 2.67 -21.82 -12.58
N ILE A 487 2.01 -21.88 -11.43
CA ILE A 487 0.69 -21.28 -11.20
C ILE A 487 0.82 -19.74 -11.24
N ALA A 488 1.71 -19.17 -10.44
CA ALA A 488 1.89 -17.73 -10.32
C ALA A 488 2.33 -17.08 -11.65
N SER A 489 3.11 -17.79 -12.48
CA SER A 489 3.56 -17.29 -13.79
C SER A 489 2.42 -17.03 -14.78
N LYS A 490 1.20 -17.48 -14.49
CA LYS A 490 -0.01 -17.24 -15.29
C LYS A 490 -0.86 -16.10 -14.74
N GLN A 491 -0.81 -15.85 -13.44
CA GLN A 491 -1.61 -14.85 -12.71
C GLN A 491 -3.10 -14.84 -13.11
N SER A 492 -3.65 -16.01 -13.43
CA SER A 492 -5.01 -16.17 -13.96
C SER A 492 -6.06 -16.41 -12.88
N ASP A 493 -5.63 -16.85 -11.70
CA ASP A 493 -6.50 -17.25 -10.62
C ASP A 493 -6.93 -16.04 -9.77
N GLU A 494 -7.99 -16.21 -9.02
CA GLU A 494 -8.51 -15.25 -8.07
C GLU A 494 -8.82 -15.94 -6.75
N LEU A 495 -8.33 -15.39 -5.66
CA LEU A 495 -8.53 -15.88 -4.30
C LEU A 495 -9.61 -15.03 -3.60
N ILE A 496 -10.82 -15.58 -3.45
CA ILE A 496 -11.96 -14.90 -2.83
C ILE A 496 -12.16 -15.45 -1.41
N PRO A 497 -11.96 -14.65 -0.35
CA PRO A 497 -12.19 -15.10 1.02
C PRO A 497 -13.70 -15.24 1.31
N LEU A 498 -14.12 -16.39 1.84
CA LEU A 498 -15.52 -16.66 2.17
C LEU A 498 -15.85 -16.33 3.63
N ASP A 499 -14.93 -16.61 4.56
CA ASP A 499 -15.12 -16.41 6.00
C ASP A 499 -14.50 -15.09 6.54
N TRP A 500 -14.15 -14.15 5.65
CA TRP A 500 -13.52 -12.88 6.01
C TRP A 500 -14.40 -11.90 6.80
N MET A 501 -15.71 -12.15 6.84
CA MET A 501 -16.61 -11.38 7.69
C MET A 501 -16.68 -11.92 9.13
N GLU A 502 -16.14 -13.10 9.38
CA GLU A 502 -16.19 -13.82 10.67
C GLU A 502 -14.85 -13.87 11.38
N THR A 503 -13.74 -13.81 10.64
CA THR A 503 -12.38 -13.92 11.18
C THR A 503 -11.43 -12.92 10.54
N THR A 504 -10.38 -12.56 11.27
CA THR A 504 -9.27 -11.74 10.76
C THR A 504 -8.21 -12.55 10.00
N THR A 505 -8.31 -13.88 10.06
CA THR A 505 -7.39 -14.80 9.35
C THR A 505 -8.25 -15.83 8.59
N PRO A 506 -8.84 -15.41 7.46
CA PRO A 506 -9.69 -16.28 6.65
C PRO A 506 -8.98 -17.56 6.23
N SER A 507 -9.71 -18.66 6.31
CA SER A 507 -9.23 -20.01 5.93
C SER A 507 -10.02 -20.62 4.79
N GLN A 508 -11.24 -20.14 4.54
CA GLN A 508 -12.12 -20.64 3.49
C GLN A 508 -12.08 -19.68 2.30
N TYR A 509 -11.75 -20.21 1.16
CA TYR A 509 -11.61 -19.42 -0.06
C TYR A 509 -12.32 -20.08 -1.24
N LEU A 510 -12.71 -19.26 -2.21
CA LEU A 510 -13.14 -19.72 -3.52
C LEU A 510 -12.00 -19.42 -4.51
N ILE A 511 -11.54 -20.45 -5.22
CA ILE A 511 -10.51 -20.35 -6.26
C ILE A 511 -11.07 -21.00 -7.52
N ASN A 512 -11.23 -20.23 -8.61
CA ASN A 512 -11.79 -20.73 -9.87
C ASN A 512 -13.13 -21.47 -9.74
N GLY A 513 -13.96 -21.04 -8.78
CA GLY A 513 -15.28 -21.63 -8.52
C GLY A 513 -15.29 -22.83 -7.55
N GLU A 514 -14.13 -23.32 -7.14
CA GLU A 514 -13.98 -24.40 -6.15
C GLU A 514 -13.67 -23.86 -4.76
N GLU A 515 -14.27 -24.47 -3.74
CA GLU A 515 -13.98 -24.12 -2.35
C GLU A 515 -12.69 -24.81 -1.91
N VAL A 516 -11.77 -24.01 -1.37
CA VAL A 516 -10.45 -24.45 -0.87
C VAL A 516 -10.31 -24.00 0.58
N PHE A 517 -9.76 -24.87 1.41
CA PHE A 517 -9.46 -24.58 2.80
C PHE A 517 -7.94 -24.58 3.02
N PHE A 518 -7.39 -23.49 3.52
CA PHE A 518 -6.01 -23.36 3.94
C PHE A 518 -5.91 -23.52 5.46
N ASN A 519 -5.00 -24.36 5.93
CA ASN A 519 -4.79 -24.58 7.36
C ASN A 519 -3.65 -23.71 7.89
N TRP A 520 -3.99 -22.57 8.42
CA TRP A 520 -3.04 -21.61 9.02
C TRP A 520 -2.58 -21.98 10.44
N TYR A 521 -3.10 -23.06 11.01
CA TYR A 521 -2.93 -23.35 12.43
C TYR A 521 -2.07 -24.59 12.64
N LYS A 522 -1.22 -24.54 13.70
CA LYS A 522 -0.52 -25.71 14.21
C LYS A 522 -1.48 -26.53 15.05
N GLU A 523 -1.33 -27.86 15.06
CA GLU A 523 -2.10 -28.77 15.93
C GLU A 523 -1.91 -28.45 17.42
N THR A 524 -0.74 -27.91 17.77
CA THR A 524 -0.39 -27.45 19.14
C THR A 524 -0.94 -26.07 19.48
N GLY A 525 -1.72 -25.45 18.58
CA GLY A 525 -2.18 -24.07 18.70
C GLY A 525 -1.19 -23.05 18.14
N ASN A 526 -1.68 -21.84 17.88
CA ASN A 526 -0.82 -20.74 17.45
C ASN A 526 -0.14 -20.10 18.65
N GLU A 527 1.15 -19.85 18.53
CA GLU A 527 1.88 -19.00 19.47
C GLU A 527 1.49 -17.54 19.25
N ILE A 528 0.38 -17.11 19.86
CA ILE A 528 -0.07 -15.71 19.84
C ILE A 528 0.78 -14.85 20.79
N PHE A 529 1.37 -15.48 21.79
CA PHE A 529 2.14 -14.84 22.85
C PHE A 529 3.60 -15.30 22.78
N ASN A 530 4.50 -14.36 22.54
CA ASN A 530 5.94 -14.65 22.59
C ASN A 530 6.51 -14.21 23.95
N PRO A 531 6.79 -15.14 24.88
CA PRO A 531 7.33 -14.80 26.19
C PRO A 531 8.74 -14.18 26.14
N ARG A 532 9.43 -14.26 24.99
CA ARG A 532 10.75 -13.65 24.79
C ARG A 532 10.71 -12.14 24.63
N LEU A 533 9.54 -11.57 24.29
CA LEU A 533 9.35 -10.11 24.18
C LEU A 533 9.37 -9.40 25.54
N PHE A 534 9.36 -10.15 26.65
CA PHE A 534 9.34 -9.61 28.02
C PHE A 534 10.66 -9.85 28.77
N LYS A 535 11.77 -10.04 28.06
CA LYS A 535 13.12 -10.16 28.67
C LYS A 535 13.86 -8.84 28.59
#